data_e4bf7e4ea8c61933a1dd250a54df5440
#
_entry.id   e4bf7e4ea8c61933a1dd250a54df5440
#
_cell.length_a   1.000
_cell.length_b   1.000
_cell.length_c   1.000
_cell.angle_alpha   90.00
_cell.angle_beta   90.00
_cell.angle_gamma   90.00
#
_symmetry.space_group_name_H-M   'P 1'
#
loop_
_entity.id
_entity.type
_entity.pdbx_description
1 polymer ?
#
loop_
_entity_poly.entity_id
_entity_poly.type
_entity_poly.pdbx_seq_one_letter_code
_entity_poly.pdbx_strand_id
1 'polypeptide(L)'
;MASMALLPFCSFAQESDTDYELRSNEKEGWIIDKKGNKIEGIVRLMGSEDSPWVNQQKVRFIAKGDIDTSKKKQKFKVLDADDLQGYAAYDGEILREFELIKYTNVRAASKSGSGLGGNLKAIKNLSNNNHIAETIIKGPVTVYKLYALPTSVAVGEKQVREMEQDLNNIRRNPSILVAKNGGKIEELDSKDMKKLTEDCEYVRTKMLNKEYTSYNPEKEEKERSKMGSLLKSEMEISGEKVQKMAMEVLTDYNANCRK
;
A
#
# COMPACT_ATOMS: atom_id res chain seq x y z
N MET A 1 2.58 7.87 50.85
CA MET A 1 1.69 6.84 50.31
C MET A 1 1.09 7.40 49.04
N ALA A 2 1.61 6.95 47.88
CA ALA A 2 1.15 7.40 46.58
C ALA A 2 0.12 6.38 46.06
N SER A 3 -1.13 6.82 45.87
CA SER A 3 -2.23 6.01 45.35
C SER A 3 -2.12 5.94 43.84
N MET A 4 -1.83 4.76 43.34
CA MET A 4 -1.72 4.46 41.92
C MET A 4 -3.13 4.14 41.41
N ALA A 5 -3.73 5.09 40.66
CA ALA A 5 -5.03 4.89 40.04
C ALA A 5 -4.86 4.02 38.79
N LEU A 6 -5.31 2.77 38.85
CA LEU A 6 -5.47 1.89 37.72
C LEU A 6 -6.67 2.36 36.89
N LEU A 7 -6.40 2.89 35.70
CA LEU A 7 -7.44 3.14 34.70
C LEU A 7 -7.84 1.81 34.08
N PRO A 8 -9.14 1.48 34.01
CA PRO A 8 -9.59 0.28 33.31
C PRO A 8 -9.41 0.47 31.80
N PHE A 9 -8.64 -0.42 31.17
CA PHE A 9 -8.67 -0.61 29.73
C PHE A 9 -10.05 -1.14 29.37
N CYS A 10 -10.92 -0.26 28.87
CA CYS A 10 -12.12 -0.69 28.18
C CYS A 10 -11.70 -1.32 26.86
N SER A 11 -11.60 -2.64 26.83
CA SER A 11 -11.65 -3.41 25.58
C SER A 11 -13.03 -3.19 24.99
N PHE A 12 -13.13 -2.34 23.99
CA PHE A 12 -14.28 -2.33 23.10
C PHE A 12 -14.21 -3.61 22.26
N ALA A 13 -14.73 -4.71 22.80
CA ALA A 13 -15.21 -5.81 21.99
C ALA A 13 -16.39 -5.23 21.21
N GLN A 14 -16.19 -4.92 19.96
CA GLN A 14 -17.25 -4.56 19.04
C GLN A 14 -18.04 -5.84 18.78
N GLU A 15 -19.13 -6.07 19.53
CA GLU A 15 -20.13 -7.08 19.18
C GLU A 15 -20.62 -6.75 17.76
N SER A 16 -20.38 -7.67 16.84
CA SER A 16 -20.95 -7.57 15.49
C SER A 16 -22.46 -7.82 15.60
N ASP A 17 -23.21 -6.74 15.58
CA ASP A 17 -24.68 -6.71 15.76
C ASP A 17 -25.43 -7.14 14.49
N THR A 18 -24.79 -7.94 13.63
CA THR A 18 -25.41 -8.44 12.41
C THR A 18 -25.42 -9.97 12.40
N ASP A 19 -26.62 -10.56 12.39
CA ASP A 19 -26.84 -12.00 12.17
C ASP A 19 -26.43 -12.49 10.76
N TYR A 20 -25.69 -11.65 10.01
CA TYR A 20 -25.22 -11.99 8.67
C TYR A 20 -23.85 -12.67 8.76
N GLU A 21 -23.78 -13.93 8.33
CA GLU A 21 -22.53 -14.69 8.27
C GLU A 21 -21.67 -14.23 7.07
N LEU A 22 -20.50 -13.64 7.37
CA LEU A 22 -19.56 -13.16 6.36
C LEU A 22 -18.96 -14.32 5.55
N ARG A 23 -18.87 -14.13 4.24
CA ARG A 23 -18.15 -15.06 3.36
C ARG A 23 -16.64 -14.81 3.46
N SER A 24 -15.83 -15.75 2.98
CA SER A 24 -14.38 -15.67 3.04
C SER A 24 -13.77 -14.39 2.46
N ASN A 25 -14.40 -13.82 1.43
CA ASN A 25 -13.95 -12.57 0.78
C ASN A 25 -14.72 -11.32 1.25
N GLU A 26 -15.58 -11.45 2.25
CA GLU A 26 -16.31 -10.36 2.88
C GLU A 26 -15.67 -10.06 4.22
N LYS A 27 -15.42 -8.79 4.48
CA LYS A 27 -14.72 -8.31 5.66
C LYS A 27 -15.52 -7.17 6.27
N GLU A 28 -15.57 -7.09 7.59
CA GLU A 28 -16.02 -5.88 8.26
C GLU A 28 -15.11 -4.73 7.90
N GLY A 29 -15.68 -3.52 7.82
CA GLY A 29 -14.91 -2.36 7.47
C GLY A 29 -15.77 -1.13 7.21
N TRP A 30 -15.20 -0.17 6.50
CA TRP A 30 -15.87 1.08 6.15
C TRP A 30 -15.34 1.65 4.85
N ILE A 31 -16.10 2.57 4.31
CA ILE A 31 -15.64 3.47 3.25
C ILE A 31 -15.62 4.90 3.77
N ILE A 32 -14.83 5.75 3.13
CA ILE A 32 -14.89 7.21 3.26
C ILE A 32 -15.36 7.74 1.92
N ASP A 33 -16.55 8.33 1.90
CA ASP A 33 -17.15 8.87 0.69
C ASP A 33 -16.43 10.14 0.19
N LYS A 34 -16.81 10.68 -0.97
CA LYS A 34 -16.24 11.93 -1.51
C LYS A 34 -16.39 13.15 -0.60
N LYS A 35 -17.36 13.12 0.31
CA LYS A 35 -17.64 14.21 1.25
C LYS A 35 -16.86 14.05 2.56
N GLY A 36 -16.11 12.95 2.72
CA GLY A 36 -15.35 12.62 3.93
C GLY A 36 -16.18 11.90 5.00
N ASN A 37 -17.40 11.45 4.70
CA ASN A 37 -18.20 10.70 5.65
C ASN A 37 -17.71 9.25 5.74
N LYS A 38 -17.46 8.79 6.96
CA LYS A 38 -17.19 7.38 7.24
C LYS A 38 -18.50 6.61 7.29
N ILE A 39 -18.63 5.57 6.45
CA ILE A 39 -19.82 4.71 6.38
C ILE A 39 -19.36 3.28 6.68
N GLU A 40 -19.84 2.72 7.77
CA GLU A 40 -19.54 1.35 8.22
C GLU A 40 -20.37 0.32 7.45
N GLY A 41 -19.80 -0.88 7.25
CA GLY A 41 -20.47 -1.95 6.54
C GLY A 41 -19.56 -3.13 6.23
N ILE A 42 -19.91 -3.85 5.18
CA ILE A 42 -19.12 -4.98 4.70
C ILE A 42 -18.40 -4.57 3.42
N VAL A 43 -17.08 -4.75 3.45
CA VAL A 43 -16.18 -4.54 2.33
C VAL A 43 -15.86 -5.89 1.70
N ARG A 44 -15.94 -5.97 0.38
CA ARG A 44 -15.44 -7.12 -0.37
C ARG A 44 -14.27 -6.66 -1.23
N LEU A 45 -13.07 -7.11 -0.84
CA LEU A 45 -11.87 -6.89 -1.63
C LEU A 45 -12.02 -7.62 -2.98
N MET A 46 -11.72 -6.92 -4.06
CA MET A 46 -11.86 -7.46 -5.42
C MET A 46 -10.57 -8.06 -5.95
N GLY A 47 -9.43 -7.63 -5.44
CA GLY A 47 -8.12 -8.19 -5.71
C GLY A 47 -7.75 -9.28 -4.70
N SER A 48 -7.16 -10.35 -5.21
CA SER A 48 -6.50 -11.39 -4.44
C SER A 48 -4.99 -11.12 -4.32
N GLU A 49 -4.25 -12.03 -3.68
CA GLU A 49 -2.78 -12.01 -3.71
C GLU A 49 -2.23 -12.06 -5.15
N ASP A 50 -2.97 -12.69 -6.07
CA ASP A 50 -2.60 -12.77 -7.49
C ASP A 50 -2.91 -11.50 -8.28
N SER A 51 -3.79 -10.64 -7.79
CA SER A 51 -4.24 -9.43 -8.47
C SER A 51 -4.43 -8.24 -7.53
N PRO A 52 -3.42 -7.89 -6.69
CA PRO A 52 -3.57 -6.88 -5.64
C PRO A 52 -3.88 -5.47 -6.18
N TRP A 53 -3.47 -5.16 -7.41
CA TRP A 53 -3.76 -3.88 -8.08
C TRP A 53 -5.25 -3.61 -8.29
N VAL A 54 -6.10 -4.63 -8.25
CA VAL A 54 -7.56 -4.45 -8.40
C VAL A 54 -8.14 -3.67 -7.22
N ASN A 55 -7.62 -3.89 -6.01
CA ASN A 55 -8.03 -3.17 -4.82
C ASN A 55 -7.70 -1.68 -4.86
N GLN A 56 -6.75 -1.27 -5.71
CA GLN A 56 -6.40 0.13 -5.94
C GLN A 56 -7.35 0.86 -6.89
N GLN A 57 -8.16 0.12 -7.62
CA GLN A 57 -9.06 0.66 -8.63
C GLN A 57 -10.50 0.70 -8.16
N LYS A 58 -10.94 -0.33 -7.45
CA LYS A 58 -12.34 -0.52 -7.06
C LYS A 58 -12.50 -1.46 -5.88
N VAL A 59 -13.60 -1.29 -5.18
CA VAL A 59 -14.01 -2.12 -4.05
C VAL A 59 -15.52 -2.39 -4.14
N ARG A 60 -15.98 -3.49 -3.56
CA ARG A 60 -17.42 -3.72 -3.36
C ARG A 60 -17.78 -3.43 -1.91
N PHE A 61 -18.89 -2.74 -1.72
CA PHE A 61 -19.34 -2.30 -0.41
C PHE A 61 -20.85 -2.42 -0.27
N ILE A 62 -21.30 -2.73 0.94
CA ILE A 62 -22.68 -2.60 1.40
C ILE A 62 -22.67 -1.96 2.77
N ALA A 63 -23.47 -0.90 2.97
CA ALA A 63 -23.57 -0.25 4.26
C ALA A 63 -24.26 -1.17 5.29
N LYS A 64 -23.91 -1.04 6.58
CA LYS A 64 -24.48 -1.85 7.67
C LYS A 64 -26.01 -1.82 7.66
N GLY A 65 -26.61 -0.64 7.43
CA GLY A 65 -28.06 -0.47 7.36
C GLY A 65 -28.77 -1.06 6.12
N ASP A 66 -28.00 -1.43 5.08
CA ASP A 66 -28.54 -2.00 3.84
C ASP A 66 -28.45 -3.54 3.81
N ILE A 67 -27.93 -4.15 4.88
CA ILE A 67 -27.77 -5.60 4.99
C ILE A 67 -29.12 -6.24 5.26
N ASP A 68 -29.54 -7.14 4.38
CA ASP A 68 -30.77 -7.92 4.54
C ASP A 68 -30.44 -9.32 5.09
N THR A 69 -30.58 -9.49 6.41
CA THR A 69 -30.25 -10.74 7.11
C THR A 69 -31.08 -11.94 6.65
N SER A 70 -32.24 -11.70 6.02
CA SER A 70 -33.06 -12.77 5.43
C SER A 70 -32.47 -13.37 4.15
N LYS A 71 -31.51 -12.70 3.55
CA LYS A 71 -30.89 -13.09 2.27
C LYS A 71 -29.51 -13.70 2.45
N LYS A 72 -29.31 -14.89 1.92
CA LYS A 72 -27.96 -15.53 1.85
C LYS A 72 -26.97 -14.77 0.95
N LYS A 73 -27.42 -13.93 0.03
CA LYS A 73 -26.59 -13.15 -0.89
C LYS A 73 -26.98 -11.67 -0.81
N GLN A 74 -26.02 -10.84 -0.43
CA GLN A 74 -26.18 -9.39 -0.37
C GLN A 74 -25.88 -8.75 -1.74
N LYS A 75 -26.51 -7.61 -2.01
CA LYS A 75 -26.27 -6.81 -3.21
C LYS A 75 -25.23 -5.73 -2.91
N PHE A 76 -23.98 -6.03 -3.20
CA PHE A 76 -22.90 -5.06 -3.06
C PHE A 76 -22.89 -4.03 -4.19
N LYS A 77 -22.67 -2.77 -3.84
CA LYS A 77 -22.36 -1.71 -4.79
C LYS A 77 -20.87 -1.78 -5.15
N VAL A 78 -20.54 -1.65 -6.44
CA VAL A 78 -19.14 -1.44 -6.88
C VAL A 78 -18.85 0.04 -6.80
N LEU A 79 -17.76 0.40 -6.15
CA LEU A 79 -17.27 1.76 -6.02
C LEU A 79 -15.88 1.82 -6.64
N ASP A 80 -15.67 2.78 -7.53
CA ASP A 80 -14.38 3.04 -8.15
C ASP A 80 -13.55 3.99 -7.29
N ALA A 81 -12.24 4.08 -7.55
CA ALA A 81 -11.33 4.96 -6.83
C ALA A 81 -11.81 6.42 -6.82
N ASP A 82 -12.41 6.87 -7.93
CA ASP A 82 -12.93 8.23 -8.04
C ASP A 82 -14.21 8.47 -7.22
N ASP A 83 -14.84 7.44 -6.69
CA ASP A 83 -16.05 7.53 -5.85
C ASP A 83 -15.75 7.69 -4.35
N LEU A 84 -14.49 7.53 -3.93
CA LEU A 84 -14.09 7.41 -2.54
C LEU A 84 -12.92 8.36 -2.21
N GLN A 85 -12.76 8.67 -0.91
CA GLN A 85 -11.49 9.16 -0.36
C GLN A 85 -10.65 8.01 0.22
N GLY A 86 -11.26 6.84 0.46
CA GLY A 86 -10.58 5.65 0.93
C GLY A 86 -11.55 4.60 1.43
N TYR A 87 -11.00 3.49 1.87
CA TYR A 87 -11.74 2.42 2.57
C TYR A 87 -10.81 1.62 3.48
N ALA A 88 -11.39 0.86 4.39
CA ALA A 88 -10.66 -0.08 5.22
C ALA A 88 -11.42 -1.38 5.37
N ALA A 89 -10.68 -2.48 5.57
CA ALA A 89 -11.22 -3.81 5.76
C ALA A 89 -10.40 -4.57 6.80
N TYR A 90 -11.06 -5.28 7.71
CA TYR A 90 -10.41 -6.18 8.65
C TYR A 90 -10.08 -7.51 7.96
N ASP A 91 -8.80 -7.84 7.81
CA ASP A 91 -8.34 -9.13 7.30
C ASP A 91 -7.81 -9.97 8.47
N GLY A 92 -8.70 -10.72 9.10
CA GLY A 92 -8.49 -11.28 10.43
C GLY A 92 -8.39 -10.15 11.48
N GLU A 93 -7.32 -10.13 12.25
CA GLU A 93 -7.05 -9.08 13.23
C GLU A 93 -6.35 -7.85 12.63
N ILE A 94 -5.94 -7.92 11.37
CA ILE A 94 -5.18 -6.85 10.69
C ILE A 94 -6.15 -5.91 10.00
N LEU A 95 -6.11 -4.64 10.39
CA LEU A 95 -6.80 -3.58 9.65
C LEU A 95 -5.96 -3.17 8.44
N ARG A 96 -6.51 -3.37 7.24
CA ARG A 96 -5.93 -2.88 6.00
C ARG A 96 -6.64 -1.59 5.62
N GLU A 97 -5.89 -0.51 5.56
CA GLU A 97 -6.39 0.82 5.18
C GLU A 97 -5.94 1.19 3.78
N PHE A 98 -6.83 1.81 3.02
CA PHE A 98 -6.60 2.24 1.65
C PHE A 98 -7.05 3.70 1.52
N GLU A 99 -6.16 4.57 1.06
CA GLU A 99 -6.40 6.00 0.92
C GLU A 99 -6.28 6.45 -0.53
N LEU A 100 -7.14 7.39 -0.94
CA LEU A 100 -7.03 8.03 -2.25
C LEU A 100 -5.80 8.92 -2.27
N ILE A 101 -4.88 8.62 -3.15
CA ILE A 101 -3.67 9.40 -3.37
C ILE A 101 -3.61 9.93 -4.81
N LYS A 102 -2.96 11.09 -4.97
CA LYS A 102 -2.61 11.62 -6.30
C LYS A 102 -1.13 11.37 -6.55
N TYR A 103 -0.84 10.44 -7.44
CA TYR A 103 0.53 10.07 -7.79
C TYR A 103 0.61 9.56 -9.23
N THR A 104 1.52 10.11 -10.03
CA THR A 104 1.79 9.61 -11.38
C THR A 104 2.88 8.54 -11.30
N ASN A 105 2.55 7.29 -11.64
CA ASN A 105 3.49 6.18 -11.54
C ASN A 105 4.48 6.16 -12.72
N VAL A 106 5.42 7.13 -12.69
CA VAL A 106 6.45 7.29 -13.73
C VAL A 106 7.36 6.06 -13.80
N ARG A 107 7.68 5.43 -12.66
CA ARG A 107 8.51 4.23 -12.60
C ARG A 107 7.86 3.05 -13.31
N ALA A 108 6.57 2.79 -13.06
CA ALA A 108 5.84 1.76 -13.76
C ALA A 108 5.77 2.03 -15.27
N ALA A 109 5.64 3.28 -15.66
CA ALA A 109 5.66 3.69 -17.05
C ALA A 109 7.03 3.47 -17.72
N SER A 110 8.13 3.85 -17.05
CA SER A 110 9.50 3.68 -17.58
C SER A 110 9.91 2.21 -17.71
N LYS A 111 9.34 1.32 -16.88
CA LYS A 111 9.59 -0.12 -16.89
C LYS A 111 8.61 -0.92 -17.77
N SER A 112 7.77 -0.25 -18.53
CA SER A 112 6.70 -0.89 -19.30
C SER A 112 7.20 -1.72 -20.49
N GLY A 113 8.50 -1.72 -20.79
CA GLY A 113 9.09 -2.43 -21.92
C GLY A 113 8.90 -1.70 -23.25
N SER A 114 9.36 -2.32 -24.34
CA SER A 114 9.27 -1.80 -25.70
C SER A 114 8.11 -2.45 -26.47
N GLY A 115 7.69 -1.79 -27.56
CA GLY A 115 6.62 -2.27 -28.44
C GLY A 115 5.22 -1.79 -28.02
N LEU A 116 4.19 -2.28 -28.75
CA LEU A 116 2.81 -1.79 -28.59
C LEU A 116 2.28 -2.05 -27.17
N GLY A 117 2.52 -3.23 -26.61
CA GLY A 117 2.09 -3.59 -25.25
C GLY A 117 2.76 -2.73 -24.18
N GLY A 118 4.08 -2.49 -24.32
CA GLY A 118 4.83 -1.61 -23.42
C GLY A 118 4.34 -0.16 -23.48
N ASN A 119 4.09 0.36 -24.67
CA ASN A 119 3.55 1.70 -24.85
C ASN A 119 2.15 1.86 -24.21
N LEU A 120 1.25 0.90 -24.41
CA LEU A 120 -0.08 0.90 -23.78
C LEU A 120 0.00 0.87 -22.25
N LYS A 121 0.91 0.06 -21.70
CA LYS A 121 1.17 -0.01 -20.26
C LYS A 121 1.72 1.32 -19.73
N ALA A 122 2.67 1.93 -20.43
CA ALA A 122 3.20 3.24 -20.08
C ALA A 122 2.10 4.30 -20.05
N ILE A 123 1.30 4.40 -21.11
CA ILE A 123 0.18 5.34 -21.19
C ILE A 123 -0.80 5.12 -20.03
N LYS A 124 -1.20 3.86 -19.75
CA LYS A 124 -2.13 3.54 -18.67
C LYS A 124 -1.63 3.96 -17.29
N ASN A 125 -0.33 3.78 -17.02
CA ASN A 125 0.27 4.17 -15.74
C ASN A 125 0.53 5.68 -15.63
N LEU A 126 0.72 6.39 -16.74
CA LEU A 126 0.88 7.85 -16.76
C LEU A 126 -0.45 8.60 -16.74
N SER A 127 -1.49 8.07 -17.38
CA SER A 127 -2.80 8.75 -17.47
C SER A 127 -3.63 8.62 -16.19
N ASN A 128 -3.41 7.57 -15.42
CA ASN A 128 -4.07 7.39 -14.14
C ASN A 128 -3.22 7.98 -13.02
N ASN A 129 -3.66 9.06 -12.42
CA ASN A 129 -2.99 9.71 -11.29
C ASN A 129 -3.79 9.67 -9.99
N ASN A 130 -5.01 9.14 -10.00
CA ASN A 130 -5.82 8.88 -8.82
C ASN A 130 -5.75 7.38 -8.49
N HIS A 131 -5.23 7.06 -7.33
CA HIS A 131 -5.11 5.67 -6.88
C HIS A 131 -5.62 5.55 -5.45
N ILE A 132 -6.26 4.44 -5.13
CA ILE A 132 -6.46 4.03 -3.75
C ILE A 132 -5.26 3.16 -3.37
N ALA A 133 -4.28 3.73 -2.67
CA ALA A 133 -3.08 3.02 -2.23
C ALA A 133 -3.26 2.43 -0.84
N GLU A 134 -2.69 1.26 -0.60
CA GLU A 134 -2.68 0.65 0.73
C GLU A 134 -1.72 1.42 1.64
N THR A 135 -2.23 1.95 2.74
CA THR A 135 -1.43 2.62 3.77
C THR A 135 -0.80 1.57 4.67
N ILE A 136 0.51 1.39 4.58
CA ILE A 136 1.25 0.38 5.36
C ILE A 136 1.89 0.94 6.62
N ILE A 137 2.12 2.25 6.68
CA ILE A 137 2.55 2.96 7.90
C ILE A 137 1.80 4.28 7.94
N LYS A 138 1.23 4.61 9.11
CA LYS A 138 0.51 5.88 9.35
C LYS A 138 1.20 6.70 10.43
N GLY A 139 1.38 7.99 10.17
CA GLY A 139 2.02 8.89 11.13
C GLY A 139 2.60 10.13 10.46
N PRO A 140 3.51 10.86 11.13
CA PRO A 140 4.24 11.99 10.54
C PRO A 140 4.91 11.65 9.22
N VAL A 141 5.40 10.43 9.07
CA VAL A 141 5.78 9.85 7.79
C VAL A 141 4.77 8.74 7.47
N THR A 142 3.94 8.98 6.47
CA THR A 142 2.98 8.00 5.96
C THR A 142 3.58 7.26 4.78
N VAL A 143 3.43 5.93 4.77
CA VAL A 143 3.97 5.08 3.71
C VAL A 143 2.83 4.33 3.03
N TYR A 144 2.83 4.38 1.71
CA TYR A 144 1.84 3.72 0.86
C TYR A 144 2.49 2.65 -0.01
N LYS A 145 1.72 1.63 -0.32
CA LYS A 145 2.06 0.59 -1.28
C LYS A 145 1.15 0.70 -2.51
N LEU A 146 1.75 0.84 -3.67
CA LEU A 146 1.07 1.01 -4.94
C LEU A 146 1.60 0.01 -5.98
N TYR A 147 0.72 -0.77 -6.58
CA TYR A 147 1.06 -1.68 -7.67
C TYR A 147 0.91 -1.00 -9.04
N ALA A 148 1.78 -1.35 -9.98
CA ALA A 148 1.59 -0.97 -11.36
C ALA A 148 0.31 -1.62 -11.93
N LEU A 149 -0.33 -0.96 -12.88
CA LEU A 149 -1.50 -1.50 -13.56
C LEU A 149 -1.03 -2.40 -14.72
N PRO A 150 -1.47 -3.68 -14.78
CA PRO A 150 -1.11 -4.56 -15.86
C PRO A 150 -1.80 -4.16 -17.17
N THR A 151 -1.21 -4.54 -18.28
CA THR A 151 -1.89 -4.54 -19.59
C THR A 151 -2.65 -5.85 -19.76
N SER A 152 -3.85 -5.79 -20.32
CA SER A 152 -4.79 -6.92 -20.35
C SER A 152 -4.94 -7.58 -21.71
N VAL A 153 -3.94 -7.49 -22.60
CA VAL A 153 -4.07 -8.08 -23.95
C VAL A 153 -2.92 -9.03 -24.21
N ALA A 154 -3.22 -10.34 -24.21
CA ALA A 154 -2.34 -11.37 -24.70
C ALA A 154 -3.02 -12.09 -25.87
N VAL A 155 -2.33 -12.18 -27.00
CA VAL A 155 -2.78 -12.90 -28.19
C VAL A 155 -1.69 -13.89 -28.61
N GLY A 156 -1.86 -15.17 -28.21
CA GLY A 156 -0.90 -16.25 -28.51
C GLY A 156 -0.02 -16.66 -27.31
N GLU A 157 0.53 -17.88 -27.36
CA GLU A 157 1.24 -18.52 -26.23
C GLU A 157 2.48 -17.75 -25.73
N LYS A 158 3.24 -17.13 -26.64
CA LYS A 158 4.40 -16.34 -26.25
C LYS A 158 3.99 -15.14 -25.41
N GLN A 159 2.92 -14.46 -25.80
CA GLN A 159 2.39 -13.27 -25.12
C GLN A 159 1.74 -13.64 -23.77
N VAL A 160 1.16 -14.83 -23.65
CA VAL A 160 0.66 -15.34 -22.36
C VAL A 160 1.80 -15.49 -21.37
N ARG A 161 2.93 -16.11 -21.78
CA ARG A 161 4.09 -16.26 -20.90
C ARG A 161 4.72 -14.92 -20.51
N GLU A 162 4.83 -13.99 -21.45
CA GLU A 162 5.33 -12.63 -21.18
C GLU A 162 4.39 -11.88 -20.22
N MET A 163 3.08 -12.05 -20.35
CA MET A 163 2.08 -11.48 -19.46
C MET A 163 2.20 -12.07 -18.04
N GLU A 164 2.35 -13.38 -17.91
CA GLU A 164 2.54 -14.03 -16.61
C GLU A 164 3.81 -13.55 -15.90
N GLN A 165 4.90 -13.37 -16.63
CA GLN A 165 6.13 -12.80 -16.10
C GLN A 165 5.92 -11.35 -15.64
N ASP A 166 5.20 -10.55 -16.44
CA ASP A 166 4.87 -9.16 -16.08
C ASP A 166 3.99 -9.08 -14.81
N LEU A 167 2.96 -9.92 -14.72
CA LEU A 167 2.09 -10.00 -13.53
C LEU A 167 2.88 -10.42 -12.29
N ASN A 168 3.80 -11.37 -12.41
CA ASN A 168 4.69 -11.78 -11.33
C ASN A 168 5.61 -10.64 -10.90
N ASN A 169 6.15 -9.90 -11.87
CA ASN A 169 6.99 -8.75 -11.59
C ASN A 169 6.22 -7.62 -10.89
N ILE A 170 5.01 -7.32 -11.34
CA ILE A 170 4.13 -6.34 -10.69
C ILE A 170 3.86 -6.72 -9.23
N ARG A 171 3.54 -7.99 -8.95
CA ARG A 171 3.28 -8.48 -7.60
C ARG A 171 4.47 -8.31 -6.66
N ARG A 172 5.67 -8.64 -7.14
CA ARG A 172 6.90 -8.61 -6.33
C ARG A 172 7.52 -7.22 -6.18
N ASN A 173 7.18 -6.30 -7.07
CA ASN A 173 7.80 -4.98 -7.11
C ASN A 173 6.78 -3.84 -7.06
N PRO A 174 5.97 -3.73 -5.98
CA PRO A 174 5.14 -2.55 -5.78
C PRO A 174 6.03 -1.31 -5.62
N SER A 175 5.53 -0.16 -6.04
CA SER A 175 6.09 1.14 -5.67
C SER A 175 5.77 1.40 -4.20
N ILE A 176 6.79 1.72 -3.42
CA ILE A 176 6.64 2.20 -2.05
C ILE A 176 6.73 3.71 -2.09
N LEU A 177 5.66 4.36 -1.67
CA LEU A 177 5.53 5.81 -1.71
C LEU A 177 5.55 6.36 -0.30
N VAL A 178 6.01 7.58 -0.14
CA VAL A 178 6.13 8.24 1.16
C VAL A 178 5.63 9.67 1.09
N ALA A 179 4.93 10.10 2.15
CA ALA A 179 4.58 11.49 2.41
C ALA A 179 5.00 11.86 3.83
N LYS A 180 5.79 12.92 3.99
CA LYS A 180 6.18 13.45 5.31
C LYS A 180 5.31 14.65 5.66
N ASN A 181 4.66 14.61 6.84
CA ASN A 181 3.80 15.67 7.36
C ASN A 181 2.68 16.10 6.38
N GLY A 182 2.08 15.15 5.66
CA GLY A 182 1.05 15.42 4.66
C GLY A 182 1.55 16.17 3.42
N GLY A 183 2.86 16.19 3.22
CA GLY A 183 3.49 16.84 2.06
C GLY A 183 3.33 16.04 0.77
N LYS A 184 4.15 16.39 -0.22
CA LYS A 184 4.14 15.72 -1.53
C LYS A 184 4.45 14.23 -1.40
N ILE A 185 3.71 13.42 -2.15
CA ILE A 185 3.94 11.98 -2.25
C ILE A 185 5.09 11.74 -3.23
N GLU A 186 6.11 11.03 -2.78
CA GLU A 186 7.29 10.69 -3.56
C GLU A 186 7.57 9.18 -3.47
N GLU A 187 8.23 8.63 -4.47
CA GLU A 187 8.66 7.23 -4.41
C GLU A 187 9.85 7.10 -3.48
N LEU A 188 9.77 6.13 -2.58
CA LEU A 188 10.82 5.86 -1.60
C LEU A 188 11.94 5.03 -2.24
N ASP A 189 13.14 5.58 -2.25
CA ASP A 189 14.38 4.86 -2.52
C ASP A 189 15.20 4.72 -1.22
N SER A 190 16.05 3.72 -1.16
CA SER A 190 16.95 3.50 -0.01
C SER A 190 17.83 4.70 0.33
N LYS A 191 18.24 5.49 -0.68
CA LYS A 191 19.01 6.73 -0.46
C LYS A 191 18.22 7.85 0.21
N ASP A 192 16.90 7.85 0.03
CA ASP A 192 16.03 8.89 0.58
C ASP A 192 15.73 8.65 2.06
N MET A 193 15.91 7.41 2.55
CA MET A 193 15.68 7.04 3.95
C MET A 193 16.47 7.93 4.91
N LYS A 194 17.76 8.15 4.62
CA LYS A 194 18.63 9.01 5.44
C LYS A 194 18.12 10.46 5.48
N LYS A 195 17.71 11.00 4.32
CA LYS A 195 17.16 12.35 4.20
C LYS A 195 15.82 12.50 4.92
N LEU A 196 14.94 11.51 4.79
CA LEU A 196 13.64 11.51 5.45
C LEU A 196 13.73 11.52 6.97
N THR A 197 14.79 10.93 7.52
CA THR A 197 14.97 10.73 8.96
C THR A 197 16.08 11.59 9.57
N GLU A 198 16.64 12.56 8.82
CA GLU A 198 17.78 13.37 9.25
C GLU A 198 17.50 14.23 10.50
N ASP A 199 16.24 14.60 10.71
CA ASP A 199 15.77 15.40 11.85
C ASP A 199 15.51 14.55 13.12
N CYS A 200 15.76 13.23 13.07
CA CYS A 200 15.57 12.31 14.18
C CYS A 200 16.89 11.72 14.66
N GLU A 201 17.37 12.19 15.80
CA GLU A 201 18.63 11.71 16.38
C GLU A 201 18.57 10.22 16.76
N TYR A 202 17.45 9.77 17.29
CA TYR A 202 17.23 8.36 17.66
C TYR A 202 17.43 7.43 16.47
N VAL A 203 16.76 7.70 15.35
CA VAL A 203 16.87 6.88 14.13
C VAL A 203 18.26 6.97 13.53
N ARG A 204 18.87 8.18 13.51
CA ARG A 204 20.25 8.36 13.03
C ARG A 204 21.25 7.54 13.83
N THR A 205 21.14 7.54 15.16
CA THR A 205 22.02 6.76 16.05
C THR A 205 21.89 5.26 15.75
N LYS A 206 20.69 4.74 15.64
CA LYS A 206 20.46 3.33 15.26
C LYS A 206 21.03 2.98 13.88
N MET A 207 20.92 3.89 12.91
CA MET A 207 21.55 3.70 11.59
C MET A 207 23.07 3.63 11.68
N LEU A 208 23.69 4.51 12.48
CA LEU A 208 25.15 4.52 12.67
C LEU A 208 25.63 3.25 13.38
N ASN A 209 24.89 2.78 14.35
CA ASN A 209 25.19 1.54 15.09
C ASN A 209 24.83 0.28 14.29
N LYS A 210 24.25 0.40 13.09
CA LYS A 210 23.82 -0.73 12.23
C LYS A 210 22.78 -1.64 12.90
N GLU A 211 21.89 -1.06 13.70
CA GLU A 211 20.89 -1.80 14.45
C GLU A 211 19.70 -2.25 13.57
N TYR A 212 19.49 -1.62 12.40
CA TYR A 212 18.47 -2.03 11.44
C TYR A 212 18.94 -3.21 10.59
N THR A 213 18.12 -4.26 10.54
CA THR A 213 18.47 -5.50 9.81
C THR A 213 18.25 -5.37 8.31
N SER A 214 17.23 -4.63 7.91
CA SER A 214 16.84 -4.45 6.51
C SER A 214 17.46 -3.22 5.85
N TYR A 215 18.13 -2.34 6.62
CA TYR A 215 18.73 -1.12 6.12
C TYR A 215 20.16 -0.92 6.63
N ASN A 216 21.12 -0.91 5.69
CA ASN A 216 22.53 -0.57 5.97
C ASN A 216 23.02 0.44 4.93
N PRO A 217 23.13 1.74 5.28
CA PRO A 217 23.49 2.79 4.33
C PRO A 217 24.86 2.59 3.68
N GLU A 218 25.87 2.09 4.41
CA GLU A 218 27.20 1.85 3.86
C GLU A 218 27.22 0.70 2.84
N LYS A 219 26.43 -0.36 3.10
CA LYS A 219 26.30 -1.49 2.18
C LYS A 219 25.60 -1.07 0.89
N GLU A 220 24.53 -0.30 1.01
CA GLU A 220 23.78 0.23 -0.13
C GLU A 220 24.67 1.13 -1.01
N GLU A 221 25.48 2.00 -0.41
CA GLU A 221 26.40 2.87 -1.13
C GLU A 221 27.52 2.08 -1.82
N LYS A 222 28.11 1.09 -1.14
CA LYS A 222 29.13 0.20 -1.71
C LYS A 222 28.60 -0.67 -2.86
N GLU A 223 27.41 -1.21 -2.73
CA GLU A 223 26.79 -2.02 -3.80
C GLU A 223 26.53 -1.15 -5.03
N ARG A 224 26.08 0.09 -4.86
CA ARG A 224 25.88 1.05 -5.96
C ARG A 224 27.17 1.49 -6.63
N SER A 225 28.26 1.70 -5.87
CA SER A 225 29.54 2.14 -6.42
C SER A 225 30.27 1.07 -7.22
N LYS A 226 30.03 -0.21 -6.92
CA LYS A 226 30.64 -1.35 -7.63
C LYS A 226 29.97 -1.69 -8.95
N MET A 227 28.78 -1.19 -9.19
CA MET A 227 28.02 -1.48 -10.38
C MET A 227 28.20 -0.42 -11.44
N GLY A 228 28.74 -0.83 -12.59
CA GLY A 228 28.76 0.00 -13.79
C GLY A 228 27.34 0.36 -14.25
N SER A 229 27.22 1.42 -15.04
CA SER A 229 25.94 2.02 -15.45
C SER A 229 24.93 1.07 -16.11
N LEU A 230 25.39 -0.01 -16.72
CA LEU A 230 24.52 -1.02 -17.38
C LEU A 230 23.81 -1.98 -16.42
N LEU A 231 24.38 -2.24 -15.24
CA LEU A 231 23.78 -3.13 -14.23
C LEU A 231 22.88 -2.38 -13.23
N LYS A 232 22.90 -1.05 -13.22
CA LYS A 232 22.05 -0.24 -12.32
C LYS A 232 20.55 -0.43 -12.54
N SER A 233 20.15 -0.78 -13.77
CA SER A 233 18.74 -1.02 -14.09
C SER A 233 18.22 -2.40 -13.64
N GLU A 234 19.09 -3.40 -13.51
CA GLU A 234 18.70 -4.76 -13.15
C GLU A 234 18.70 -5.05 -11.65
N MET A 235 19.47 -4.27 -10.86
CA MET A 235 19.50 -4.38 -9.41
C MET A 235 18.76 -3.24 -8.71
N GLU A 236 17.68 -2.76 -9.28
CA GLU A 236 16.75 -1.98 -8.47
C GLU A 236 16.30 -2.81 -7.27
N ILE A 237 16.48 -2.23 -6.10
CA ILE A 237 16.02 -2.82 -4.85
C ILE A 237 14.56 -3.21 -5.04
N SER A 238 14.22 -4.48 -4.84
CA SER A 238 12.85 -4.96 -5.01
C SER A 238 11.91 -4.15 -4.11
N GLY A 239 10.69 -3.92 -4.56
CA GLY A 239 9.68 -3.23 -3.75
C GLY A 239 9.48 -3.85 -2.37
N GLU A 240 9.63 -5.17 -2.26
CA GLU A 240 9.61 -5.89 -0.97
C GLU A 240 10.77 -5.48 -0.04
N LYS A 241 11.99 -5.30 -0.57
CA LYS A 241 13.13 -4.86 0.25
C LYS A 241 12.91 -3.43 0.72
N VAL A 242 12.45 -2.53 -0.16
CA VAL A 242 12.11 -1.15 0.22
C VAL A 242 11.00 -1.13 1.26
N GLN A 243 9.97 -1.97 1.12
CA GLN A 243 8.90 -2.10 2.11
C GLN A 243 9.45 -2.53 3.48
N LYS A 244 10.31 -3.56 3.53
CA LYS A 244 10.93 -4.03 4.79
C LYS A 244 11.74 -2.93 5.46
N MET A 245 12.54 -2.19 4.68
CA MET A 245 13.31 -1.05 5.19
C MET A 245 12.39 0.04 5.74
N ALA A 246 11.33 0.39 5.02
CA ALA A 246 10.35 1.38 5.46
C ALA A 246 9.67 0.94 6.77
N MET A 247 9.21 -0.31 6.85
CA MET A 247 8.57 -0.86 8.05
C MET A 247 9.47 -0.79 9.27
N GLU A 248 10.76 -1.08 9.12
CA GLU A 248 11.70 -1.06 10.24
C GLU A 248 12.08 0.37 10.66
N VAL A 249 12.50 1.19 9.71
CA VAL A 249 13.08 2.52 10.00
C VAL A 249 12.00 3.59 10.23
N LEU A 250 10.95 3.63 9.39
CA LEU A 250 9.95 4.69 9.47
C LEU A 250 8.90 4.44 10.56
N THR A 251 8.70 3.18 10.98
CA THR A 251 7.93 2.89 12.19
C THR A 251 8.64 3.43 13.43
N ASP A 252 9.95 3.21 13.55
CA ASP A 252 10.76 3.77 14.62
C ASP A 252 10.75 5.31 14.60
N TYR A 253 10.86 5.91 13.41
CA TYR A 253 10.75 7.36 13.25
C TYR A 253 9.41 7.89 13.78
N ASN A 254 8.31 7.30 13.36
CA ASN A 254 6.98 7.73 13.78
C ASN A 254 6.72 7.52 15.27
N ALA A 255 7.35 6.52 15.89
CA ALA A 255 7.20 6.24 17.31
C ALA A 255 8.03 7.19 18.18
N ASN A 256 9.25 7.54 17.76
CA ASN A 256 10.24 8.19 18.63
C ASN A 256 10.57 9.64 18.25
N CYS A 257 10.11 10.13 17.09
CA CYS A 257 10.51 11.43 16.53
C CYS A 257 9.32 12.37 16.34
N ARG A 258 8.31 12.27 17.18
CA ARG A 258 7.18 13.21 17.16
C ARG A 258 7.67 14.58 17.65
N LYS A 259 7.51 15.60 16.81
CA LYS A 259 7.59 17.00 17.23
C LYS A 259 6.24 17.45 17.75
#